data_b3d60e0a4eb3a494ca08d6f06e129c6a
#
_entry.id   b3d60e0a4eb3a494ca08d6f06e129c6a
#
_cell.length_a   1.000
_cell.length_b   1.000
_cell.length_c   1.000
_cell.angle_alpha   90.00
_cell.angle_beta   90.00
_cell.angle_gamma   90.00
#
_symmetry.space_group_name_H-M   'P 1'
#
loop_
_entity.id
_entity.type
_entity.pdbx_description
1 polymer ?
#
loop_
_entity_poly.entity_id
_entity_poly.type
_entity_poly.pdbx_seq_one_letter_code
_entity_poly.pdbx_strand_id
1 'polypeptide(L)'
;MNHHYLAFVGIVAFFYSSHFLKSQGPSLKYPVTKKIEQVDDLHGVKVADPYRWLENDVRNSGEVKDWVDAENLVTNAYLSEIPERAGIRKRLAELWDYEKFSTPVVREGRYFYTRNDGLQNQAVLFVQDGPKGTPRVLLDPNTMAKDGTVALSSWIPSDDGKLLAFGIAEAGSDWHVWKILNVETGAQLADELRWVKFASPAWTPDAGGIYYSRFDEPAAGAKFQGLNLNQKVYFHKVGTAQADDKLIYKRPDHPEWGFQTEVTEDGRYLLITTWKGTDHNYRITYLDLSKKDSQPVDLIDNFENEYSLIGNEGSTLYFKTNYKAALHRVVAINLEKPEPANWKEIIPQAKEALQGASLFGKQFIASYLKDARTLIRIFSIDGGASTELALPGIGTAGGFGGRQNATETFYSFSSFATPPSIYRYDLKKGTSEIYRAAKVKFNPDDYQVEQVFYPSKDGTKVPMFLTYRKGLKKDGNNPVLLYGYGGFNISLTPSFSASRIAWLEMGGVFAVANLRGGGEYGDPWHKAGTKL
;
A
#
# COMPACT_ATOMS: atom_id res chain seq x y z
N MET A 1 1.56 -60.01 63.95
CA MET A 1 0.15 -59.89 63.50
C MET A 1 0.14 -58.76 62.48
N ASN A 2 0.06 -59.16 61.20
CA ASN A 2 0.13 -58.27 60.06
C ASN A 2 -1.28 -57.88 59.63
N HIS A 3 -1.54 -56.58 59.45
CA HIS A 3 -2.70 -56.13 58.73
C HIS A 3 -2.26 -55.29 57.56
N HIS A 4 -2.41 -55.82 56.34
CA HIS A 4 -2.29 -55.11 55.11
C HIS A 4 -3.56 -54.30 54.83
N TYR A 5 -3.43 -52.98 54.59
CA TYR A 5 -4.47 -52.17 53.97
C TYR A 5 -4.12 -51.94 52.48
N LEU A 6 -4.94 -52.53 51.62
CA LEU A 6 -4.96 -52.23 50.17
C LEU A 6 -5.74 -50.94 49.97
N ALA A 7 -5.07 -49.90 49.47
CA ALA A 7 -5.71 -48.68 49.01
C ALA A 7 -6.09 -48.84 47.54
N PHE A 8 -7.39 -48.84 47.24
CA PHE A 8 -7.91 -48.74 45.86
C PHE A 8 -7.80 -47.27 45.38
N VAL A 9 -6.93 -47.00 44.41
CA VAL A 9 -6.90 -45.72 43.68
C VAL A 9 -7.88 -45.84 42.51
N GLY A 10 -9.04 -45.22 42.65
CA GLY A 10 -10.01 -45.07 41.57
C GLY A 10 -9.58 -43.94 40.63
N ILE A 11 -9.15 -44.29 39.41
CA ILE A 11 -8.93 -43.28 38.36
C ILE A 11 -10.30 -42.87 37.80
N VAL A 12 -10.76 -41.66 38.15
CA VAL A 12 -11.92 -41.03 37.53
C VAL A 12 -11.43 -40.34 36.26
N ALA A 13 -11.63 -40.98 35.10
CA ALA A 13 -11.40 -40.39 33.80
C ALA A 13 -12.56 -39.39 33.53
N PHE A 14 -12.26 -38.10 33.63
CA PHE A 14 -13.15 -37.05 33.14
C PHE A 14 -13.06 -36.99 31.61
N PHE A 15 -14.06 -37.59 30.95
CA PHE A 15 -14.31 -37.32 29.54
C PHE A 15 -14.86 -35.89 29.40
N TYR A 16 -14.00 -34.95 29.02
CA TYR A 16 -14.45 -33.67 28.49
C TYR A 16 -15.03 -33.94 27.09
N SER A 17 -16.34 -34.16 27.01
CA SER A 17 -17.04 -34.06 25.74
C SER A 17 -17.14 -32.58 25.38
N SER A 18 -16.22 -32.13 24.52
CA SER A 18 -16.34 -30.86 23.83
C SER A 18 -17.58 -30.93 22.93
N HIS A 19 -18.71 -30.44 23.43
CA HIS A 19 -19.85 -30.16 22.59
C HIS A 19 -19.50 -29.00 21.69
N PHE A 20 -18.97 -29.30 20.51
CA PHE A 20 -19.04 -28.38 19.38
C PHE A 20 -20.54 -28.20 19.10
N LEU A 21 -21.10 -27.09 19.55
CA LEU A 21 -22.37 -26.58 19.04
C LEU A 21 -22.15 -26.33 17.53
N LYS A 22 -22.45 -27.35 16.72
CA LYS A 22 -22.73 -27.14 15.32
C LYS A 22 -23.96 -26.22 15.26
N SER A 23 -23.75 -24.94 15.05
CA SER A 23 -24.79 -24.08 14.55
C SER A 23 -25.18 -24.66 13.19
N GLN A 24 -26.22 -25.50 13.17
CA GLN A 24 -26.90 -25.87 11.92
C GLN A 24 -27.71 -24.63 11.50
N GLY A 25 -27.03 -23.70 10.83
CA GLY A 25 -27.75 -22.72 10.02
C GLY A 25 -28.64 -23.46 9.02
N PRO A 26 -29.66 -22.81 8.45
CA PRO A 26 -30.54 -23.41 7.46
C PRO A 26 -29.69 -24.03 6.35
N SER A 27 -30.02 -25.28 5.97
CA SER A 27 -29.34 -25.99 4.89
C SER A 27 -29.57 -25.21 3.60
N LEU A 28 -28.54 -24.44 3.15
CA LEU A 28 -28.60 -23.70 1.91
C LEU A 28 -28.58 -24.65 0.73
N LYS A 29 -29.50 -24.45 -0.20
CA LYS A 29 -29.59 -25.21 -1.44
C LYS A 29 -28.82 -24.45 -2.52
N TYR A 30 -27.59 -24.88 -2.80
CA TYR A 30 -26.75 -24.27 -3.84
C TYR A 30 -27.18 -24.75 -5.24
N PRO A 31 -27.01 -23.93 -6.28
CA PRO A 31 -27.14 -24.33 -7.66
C PRO A 31 -26.19 -25.50 -7.98
N VAL A 32 -26.63 -26.38 -8.88
CA VAL A 32 -25.77 -27.48 -9.35
C VAL A 32 -24.76 -26.90 -10.35
N THR A 33 -23.48 -26.92 -9.97
CA THR A 33 -22.39 -26.49 -10.86
C THR A 33 -22.09 -27.57 -11.89
N LYS A 34 -22.20 -27.23 -13.18
CA LYS A 34 -21.88 -28.14 -14.30
C LYS A 34 -20.42 -28.58 -14.22
N LYS A 35 -20.17 -29.86 -14.47
CA LYS A 35 -18.84 -30.43 -14.65
C LYS A 35 -18.59 -30.74 -16.11
N ILE A 36 -17.38 -30.48 -16.59
CA ILE A 36 -16.89 -30.85 -17.93
C ILE A 36 -15.71 -31.80 -17.83
N GLU A 37 -15.44 -32.52 -18.91
CA GLU A 37 -14.30 -33.45 -18.99
C GLU A 37 -13.06 -32.72 -19.51
N GLN A 38 -12.55 -31.77 -18.70
CA GLN A 38 -11.29 -31.10 -18.97
C GLN A 38 -10.17 -31.77 -18.18
N VAL A 39 -9.05 -32.05 -18.86
CA VAL A 39 -7.85 -32.62 -18.25
C VAL A 39 -6.62 -31.91 -18.81
N ASP A 40 -5.81 -31.37 -17.95
CA ASP A 40 -4.52 -30.74 -18.31
C ASP A 40 -3.39 -31.77 -18.12
N ASP A 41 -2.35 -31.64 -18.94
CA ASP A 41 -1.09 -32.35 -18.76
C ASP A 41 -0.05 -31.40 -18.18
N LEU A 42 0.25 -31.54 -16.90
CA LEU A 42 1.25 -30.75 -16.21
C LEU A 42 2.51 -31.59 -15.97
N HIS A 43 3.48 -31.43 -16.86
CA HIS A 43 4.75 -32.18 -16.78
C HIS A 43 4.58 -33.72 -16.77
N GLY A 44 3.64 -34.25 -17.57
CA GLY A 44 3.33 -35.68 -17.63
C GLY A 44 2.31 -36.16 -16.60
N VAL A 45 1.82 -35.28 -15.72
CA VAL A 45 0.77 -35.60 -14.75
C VAL A 45 -0.57 -35.09 -15.28
N LYS A 46 -1.55 -35.98 -15.40
CA LYS A 46 -2.91 -35.65 -15.81
C LYS A 46 -3.69 -35.07 -14.62
N VAL A 47 -4.09 -33.81 -14.74
CA VAL A 47 -4.87 -33.08 -13.73
C VAL A 47 -6.25 -32.76 -14.29
N ALA A 48 -7.30 -33.29 -13.68
CA ALA A 48 -8.69 -33.00 -14.08
C ALA A 48 -9.11 -31.62 -13.55
N ASP A 49 -9.69 -30.80 -14.42
CA ASP A 49 -10.27 -29.51 -14.09
C ASP A 49 -11.71 -29.40 -14.59
N PRO A 50 -12.67 -30.01 -13.87
CA PRO A 50 -14.06 -30.05 -14.32
C PRO A 50 -14.77 -28.70 -14.31
N TYR A 51 -14.16 -27.68 -13.77
CA TYR A 51 -14.72 -26.33 -13.64
C TYR A 51 -13.98 -25.28 -14.47
N ARG A 52 -13.11 -25.66 -15.40
CA ARG A 52 -12.38 -24.77 -16.29
C ARG A 52 -13.27 -23.73 -17.00
N TRP A 53 -14.50 -24.08 -17.30
CA TRP A 53 -15.44 -23.17 -17.94
C TRP A 53 -15.78 -21.92 -17.11
N LEU A 54 -15.59 -21.95 -15.77
CA LEU A 54 -15.75 -20.79 -14.88
C LEU A 54 -14.64 -19.75 -15.05
N GLU A 55 -13.54 -20.08 -15.71
CA GLU A 55 -12.47 -19.13 -16.04
C GLU A 55 -12.83 -18.19 -17.19
N ASN A 56 -13.90 -18.47 -17.92
CA ASN A 56 -14.37 -17.58 -18.97
C ASN A 56 -14.85 -16.25 -18.37
N ASP A 57 -14.54 -15.17 -19.06
CA ASP A 57 -14.93 -13.82 -18.63
C ASP A 57 -16.45 -13.70 -18.56
N VAL A 58 -16.98 -13.39 -17.38
CA VAL A 58 -18.42 -13.21 -17.11
C VAL A 58 -19.08 -12.17 -18.01
N ARG A 59 -18.32 -11.19 -18.52
CA ARG A 59 -18.80 -10.14 -19.44
C ARG A 59 -19.10 -10.69 -20.82
N ASN A 60 -18.46 -11.79 -21.21
CA ASN A 60 -18.53 -12.39 -22.54
C ASN A 60 -19.13 -13.80 -22.54
N SER A 61 -19.33 -14.41 -21.36
CA SER A 61 -19.87 -15.75 -21.20
C SER A 61 -21.22 -15.70 -20.48
N GLY A 62 -22.31 -15.94 -21.23
CA GLY A 62 -23.66 -16.04 -20.65
C GLY A 62 -23.77 -17.19 -19.65
N GLU A 63 -23.09 -18.34 -19.90
CA GLU A 63 -23.11 -19.49 -19.01
C GLU A 63 -22.50 -19.17 -17.63
N VAL A 64 -21.36 -18.47 -17.61
CA VAL A 64 -20.74 -18.01 -16.35
C VAL A 64 -21.62 -16.99 -15.65
N LYS A 65 -22.18 -16.06 -16.42
CA LYS A 65 -23.11 -15.04 -15.88
C LYS A 65 -24.32 -15.68 -15.22
N ASP A 66 -24.96 -16.63 -15.86
CA ASP A 66 -26.15 -17.32 -15.33
C ASP A 66 -25.81 -18.09 -14.04
N TRP A 67 -24.64 -18.72 -13.97
CA TRP A 67 -24.17 -19.38 -12.76
C TRP A 67 -23.92 -18.39 -11.61
N VAL A 68 -23.23 -17.28 -11.89
CA VAL A 68 -22.99 -16.19 -10.90
C VAL A 68 -24.29 -15.62 -10.38
N ASP A 69 -25.26 -15.36 -11.27
CA ASP A 69 -26.57 -14.83 -10.89
C ASP A 69 -27.34 -15.83 -10.01
N ALA A 70 -27.27 -17.13 -10.31
CA ALA A 70 -27.91 -18.16 -9.50
C ALA A 70 -27.30 -18.30 -8.10
N GLU A 71 -25.96 -18.25 -7.97
CA GLU A 71 -25.25 -18.25 -6.67
C GLU A 71 -25.57 -16.98 -5.86
N ASN A 72 -25.65 -15.82 -6.53
CA ASN A 72 -26.00 -14.56 -5.89
C ASN A 72 -27.46 -14.56 -5.37
N LEU A 73 -28.40 -15.26 -6.02
CA LEU A 73 -29.76 -15.42 -5.50
C LEU A 73 -29.76 -16.12 -4.14
N VAL A 74 -29.00 -17.21 -3.97
CA VAL A 74 -28.87 -17.93 -2.69
C VAL A 74 -28.27 -17.02 -1.62
N THR A 75 -27.17 -16.36 -1.95
CA THR A 75 -26.47 -15.44 -1.04
C THR A 75 -27.38 -14.29 -0.59
N ASN A 76 -28.06 -13.64 -1.53
CA ASN A 76 -28.93 -12.50 -1.24
C ASN A 76 -30.16 -12.92 -0.42
N ALA A 77 -30.75 -14.09 -0.71
CA ALA A 77 -31.84 -14.63 0.07
C ALA A 77 -31.44 -14.82 1.55
N TYR A 78 -30.31 -15.50 1.79
CA TYR A 78 -29.77 -15.70 3.13
C TYR A 78 -29.48 -14.39 3.87
N LEU A 79 -28.74 -13.47 3.22
CA LEU A 79 -28.39 -12.19 3.83
C LEU A 79 -29.59 -11.30 4.12
N SER A 80 -30.67 -11.39 3.33
CA SER A 80 -31.90 -10.60 3.53
C SER A 80 -32.71 -11.03 4.76
N GLU A 81 -32.54 -12.28 5.19
CA GLU A 81 -33.22 -12.85 6.36
C GLU A 81 -32.55 -12.48 7.70
N ILE A 82 -31.33 -11.88 7.69
CA ILE A 82 -30.63 -11.47 8.89
C ILE A 82 -31.30 -10.23 9.49
N PRO A 83 -31.94 -10.31 10.69
CA PRO A 83 -32.72 -9.20 11.25
C PRO A 83 -31.88 -7.95 11.52
N GLU A 84 -30.62 -8.13 11.94
CA GLU A 84 -29.71 -7.05 12.30
C GLU A 84 -29.14 -6.29 11.10
N ARG A 85 -29.23 -6.85 9.90
CA ARG A 85 -28.61 -6.32 8.68
C ARG A 85 -28.94 -4.86 8.41
N ALA A 86 -30.20 -4.47 8.55
CA ALA A 86 -30.63 -3.10 8.31
C ALA A 86 -30.04 -2.13 9.34
N GLY A 87 -30.03 -2.51 10.62
CA GLY A 87 -29.43 -1.74 11.71
C GLY A 87 -27.93 -1.57 11.54
N ILE A 88 -27.20 -2.65 11.22
CA ILE A 88 -25.76 -2.64 10.95
C ILE A 88 -25.46 -1.73 9.75
N ARG A 89 -26.20 -1.86 8.64
CA ARG A 89 -26.01 -1.02 7.45
C ARG A 89 -26.19 0.48 7.76
N LYS A 90 -27.23 0.82 8.54
CA LYS A 90 -27.48 2.20 8.96
C LYS A 90 -26.30 2.73 9.79
N ARG A 91 -25.86 1.94 10.80
CA ARG A 91 -24.75 2.34 11.65
C ARG A 91 -23.43 2.48 10.89
N LEU A 92 -23.14 1.57 9.96
CA LEU A 92 -21.99 1.67 9.06
C LEU A 92 -22.03 2.96 8.26
N ALA A 93 -23.16 3.32 7.64
CA ALA A 93 -23.31 4.57 6.89
C ALA A 93 -23.00 5.80 7.77
N GLU A 94 -23.52 5.83 9.01
CA GLU A 94 -23.24 6.90 9.98
C GLU A 94 -21.75 6.99 10.36
N LEU A 95 -21.08 5.83 10.55
CA LEU A 95 -19.66 5.76 10.89
C LEU A 95 -18.74 6.14 9.72
N TRP A 96 -19.16 5.89 8.48
CA TRP A 96 -18.41 6.29 7.29
C TRP A 96 -18.61 7.76 6.90
N ASP A 97 -19.70 8.37 7.36
CA ASP A 97 -20.08 9.74 7.03
C ASP A 97 -19.31 10.76 7.85
N TYR A 98 -18.02 10.93 7.50
CA TYR A 98 -17.13 11.98 7.99
C TYR A 98 -16.12 12.39 6.92
N GLU A 99 -15.65 13.62 6.97
CA GLU A 99 -14.66 14.13 6.02
C GLU A 99 -13.31 13.40 6.17
N LYS A 100 -12.79 12.94 5.04
CA LYS A 100 -11.50 12.25 4.94
C LYS A 100 -10.58 13.05 4.04
N PHE A 101 -9.34 13.24 4.47
CA PHE A 101 -8.33 14.01 3.75
C PHE A 101 -7.07 13.18 3.54
N SER A 102 -6.42 13.35 2.37
CA SER A 102 -5.03 12.92 2.21
C SER A 102 -4.08 13.95 2.81
N THR A 103 -2.83 13.53 3.06
CA THR A 103 -1.73 14.49 3.29
C THR A 103 -1.57 15.37 2.06
N PRO A 104 -1.38 16.71 2.23
CA PRO A 104 -1.15 17.59 1.09
C PRO A 104 0.24 17.35 0.46
N VAL A 105 0.29 17.44 -0.86
CA VAL A 105 1.52 17.59 -1.64
C VAL A 105 1.69 19.07 -1.94
N VAL A 106 2.82 19.65 -1.53
CA VAL A 106 3.07 21.09 -1.68
C VAL A 106 4.04 21.32 -2.86
N ARG A 107 3.67 22.23 -3.77
CA ARG A 107 4.49 22.69 -4.89
C ARG A 107 4.35 24.21 -5.03
N GLU A 108 5.45 24.95 -4.88
CA GLU A 108 5.49 26.41 -4.99
C GLU A 108 4.33 27.13 -4.26
N GLY A 109 4.09 26.72 -3.00
CA GLY A 109 3.03 27.30 -2.16
C GLY A 109 1.61 26.81 -2.46
N ARG A 110 1.41 25.93 -3.44
CA ARG A 110 0.14 25.29 -3.74
C ARG A 110 0.03 23.94 -3.02
N TYR A 111 -1.10 23.70 -2.37
CA TYR A 111 -1.40 22.50 -1.58
C TYR A 111 -2.41 21.65 -2.32
N PHE A 112 -1.97 20.52 -2.83
CA PHE A 112 -2.80 19.52 -3.52
C PHE A 112 -3.17 18.43 -2.55
N TYR A 113 -4.45 18.08 -2.44
CA TYR A 113 -4.91 17.00 -1.57
C TYR A 113 -6.25 16.47 -2.03
N THR A 114 -6.55 15.22 -1.66
CA THR A 114 -7.88 14.67 -1.87
C THR A 114 -8.75 14.86 -0.64
N ARG A 115 -10.05 15.08 -0.87
CA ARG A 115 -11.08 15.14 0.16
C ARG A 115 -12.28 14.30 -0.27
N ASN A 116 -12.79 13.49 0.65
CA ASN A 116 -14.08 12.83 0.52
C ASN A 116 -14.98 13.40 1.62
N ASP A 117 -16.20 13.82 1.31
CA ASP A 117 -17.13 14.45 2.24
C ASP A 117 -17.82 13.46 3.21
N GLY A 118 -17.59 12.17 3.02
CA GLY A 118 -18.10 11.10 3.87
C GLY A 118 -18.59 9.91 3.06
N LEU A 119 -19.65 10.08 2.27
CA LEU A 119 -20.32 9.01 1.52
C LEU A 119 -20.14 9.08 0.00
N GLN A 120 -19.32 10.02 -0.50
CA GLN A 120 -18.96 10.05 -1.92
C GLN A 120 -18.26 8.75 -2.34
N ASN A 121 -18.55 8.26 -3.56
CA ASN A 121 -17.90 7.06 -4.09
C ASN A 121 -16.40 7.24 -4.22
N GLN A 122 -15.95 8.42 -4.71
CA GLN A 122 -14.55 8.75 -4.94
C GLN A 122 -14.17 10.04 -4.20
N ALA A 123 -12.91 10.12 -3.75
CA ALA A 123 -12.37 11.36 -3.21
C ALA A 123 -12.12 12.37 -4.34
N VAL A 124 -12.47 13.62 -4.09
CA VAL A 124 -12.27 14.75 -5.01
C VAL A 124 -10.90 15.37 -4.78
N LEU A 125 -10.18 15.69 -5.83
CA LEU A 125 -8.89 16.38 -5.78
C LEU A 125 -9.10 17.89 -5.70
N PHE A 126 -8.49 18.50 -4.69
CA PHE A 126 -8.50 19.93 -4.43
C PHE A 126 -7.10 20.53 -4.58
N VAL A 127 -7.08 21.82 -4.85
CA VAL A 127 -5.90 22.67 -4.73
C VAL A 127 -6.25 23.95 -3.98
N GLN A 128 -5.30 24.46 -3.19
CA GLN A 128 -5.41 25.77 -2.51
C GLN A 128 -4.06 26.47 -2.47
N ASP A 129 -4.05 27.80 -2.51
CA ASP A 129 -2.85 28.60 -2.41
C ASP A 129 -2.55 28.91 -0.93
N GLY A 130 -1.43 28.40 -0.44
CA GLY A 130 -1.03 28.48 0.96
C GLY A 130 -1.87 27.59 1.90
N PRO A 131 -1.43 27.44 3.17
CA PRO A 131 -2.04 26.51 4.13
C PRO A 131 -3.45 26.92 4.60
N LYS A 132 -3.83 28.18 4.38
CA LYS A 132 -5.13 28.77 4.77
C LYS A 132 -5.92 29.29 3.58
N GLY A 133 -5.46 29.06 2.35
CA GLY A 133 -6.14 29.51 1.12
C GLY A 133 -7.51 28.86 0.94
N THR A 134 -8.36 29.46 0.11
CA THR A 134 -9.67 28.89 -0.21
C THR A 134 -9.48 27.67 -1.13
N PRO A 135 -9.95 26.48 -0.72
CA PRO A 135 -9.87 25.30 -1.55
C PRO A 135 -10.75 25.42 -2.79
N ARG A 136 -10.26 25.01 -3.94
CA ARG A 136 -11.06 24.81 -5.16
C ARG A 136 -10.94 23.38 -5.65
N VAL A 137 -12.00 22.87 -6.23
CA VAL A 137 -12.00 21.56 -6.91
C VAL A 137 -11.07 21.66 -8.12
N LEU A 138 -10.14 20.71 -8.23
CA LEU A 138 -9.27 20.58 -9.39
C LEU A 138 -9.75 19.43 -10.29
N LEU A 139 -10.15 18.31 -9.69
CA LEU A 139 -10.65 17.13 -10.41
C LEU A 139 -11.66 16.37 -9.55
N ASP A 140 -12.86 16.11 -10.10
CA ASP A 140 -13.91 15.31 -9.45
C ASP A 140 -14.17 14.01 -10.22
N PRO A 141 -13.64 12.85 -9.77
CA PRO A 141 -13.88 11.57 -10.42
C PRO A 141 -15.34 11.14 -10.41
N ASN A 142 -16.15 11.60 -9.46
CA ASN A 142 -17.58 11.26 -9.37
C ASN A 142 -18.39 11.79 -10.58
N THR A 143 -17.86 12.74 -11.33
CA THR A 143 -18.48 13.30 -12.53
C THR A 143 -18.07 12.58 -13.82
N MET A 144 -17.06 11.68 -13.77
CA MET A 144 -16.48 11.04 -14.96
C MET A 144 -17.29 9.84 -15.45
N ALA A 145 -18.00 9.14 -14.55
CA ALA A 145 -18.88 8.04 -14.90
C ALA A 145 -20.12 8.04 -14.00
N LYS A 146 -21.29 7.78 -14.61
CA LYS A 146 -22.58 7.78 -13.88
C LYS A 146 -22.69 6.64 -12.85
N ASP A 147 -22.02 5.54 -13.11
CA ASP A 147 -22.01 4.34 -12.25
C ASP A 147 -20.92 4.36 -11.17
N GLY A 148 -20.06 5.40 -11.14
CA GLY A 148 -18.99 5.55 -10.17
C GLY A 148 -17.83 4.56 -10.33
N THR A 149 -17.72 3.88 -11.48
CA THR A 149 -16.66 2.88 -11.73
C THR A 149 -15.33 3.48 -12.12
N VAL A 150 -15.27 4.78 -12.43
CA VAL A 150 -14.01 5.49 -12.73
C VAL A 150 -13.38 5.99 -11.42
N ALA A 151 -12.12 5.63 -11.21
CA ALA A 151 -11.35 6.05 -10.05
C ALA A 151 -10.12 6.87 -10.46
N LEU A 152 -9.80 7.90 -9.66
CA LEU A 152 -8.51 8.59 -9.70
C LEU A 152 -7.47 7.68 -9.03
N SER A 153 -6.65 7.00 -9.83
CA SER A 153 -5.69 6.01 -9.33
C SER A 153 -4.46 6.68 -8.71
N SER A 154 -4.00 7.78 -9.30
CA SER A 154 -2.85 8.56 -8.81
C SER A 154 -2.85 9.95 -9.43
N TRP A 155 -2.07 10.86 -8.84
CA TRP A 155 -1.90 12.21 -9.36
C TRP A 155 -0.56 12.79 -8.90
N ILE A 156 0.11 13.53 -9.79
CA ILE A 156 1.46 14.07 -9.56
C ILE A 156 1.51 15.48 -10.14
N PRO A 157 1.57 16.53 -9.30
CA PRO A 157 1.78 17.89 -9.80
C PRO A 157 3.21 18.08 -10.30
N SER A 158 3.38 18.90 -11.34
CA SER A 158 4.69 19.37 -11.77
C SER A 158 5.40 20.13 -10.66
N ASP A 159 6.71 20.30 -10.76
CA ASP A 159 7.50 20.94 -9.71
C ASP A 159 7.12 22.41 -9.47
N ASP A 160 6.74 23.12 -10.55
CA ASP A 160 6.24 24.49 -10.49
C ASP A 160 4.74 24.59 -10.10
N GLY A 161 4.07 23.46 -9.89
CA GLY A 161 2.66 23.38 -9.50
C GLY A 161 1.68 23.87 -10.56
N LYS A 162 2.10 24.08 -11.84
CA LYS A 162 1.21 24.61 -12.88
C LYS A 162 0.50 23.52 -13.68
N LEU A 163 1.09 22.32 -13.78
CA LEU A 163 0.50 21.17 -14.43
C LEU A 163 0.27 20.05 -13.42
N LEU A 164 -0.69 19.18 -13.73
CA LEU A 164 -0.96 17.97 -12.95
C LEU A 164 -1.10 16.79 -13.92
N ALA A 165 -0.25 15.78 -13.76
CA ALA A 165 -0.48 14.47 -14.36
C ALA A 165 -1.40 13.67 -13.44
N PHE A 166 -2.45 13.03 -13.99
CA PHE A 166 -3.38 12.21 -13.24
C PHE A 166 -3.74 10.92 -13.98
N GLY A 167 -3.78 9.82 -13.26
CA GLY A 167 -4.10 8.49 -13.76
C GLY A 167 -5.53 8.12 -13.46
N ILE A 168 -6.25 7.62 -14.47
CA ILE A 168 -7.61 7.10 -14.35
C ILE A 168 -7.58 5.59 -14.50
N ALA A 169 -8.24 4.88 -13.59
CA ALA A 169 -8.53 3.46 -13.70
C ALA A 169 -10.04 3.23 -13.83
N GLU A 170 -10.44 2.28 -14.67
CA GLU A 170 -11.83 1.93 -14.90
C GLU A 170 -12.15 0.55 -14.32
N ALA A 171 -13.29 0.43 -13.64
CA ALA A 171 -13.85 -0.84 -13.14
C ALA A 171 -12.85 -1.70 -12.33
N GLY A 172 -11.98 -1.06 -11.54
CA GLY A 172 -10.98 -1.77 -10.73
C GLY A 172 -9.81 -2.37 -11.51
N SER A 173 -9.63 -1.98 -12.79
CA SER A 173 -8.52 -2.42 -13.62
C SER A 173 -7.20 -1.84 -13.13
N ASP A 174 -6.11 -2.64 -13.26
CA ASP A 174 -4.74 -2.15 -13.07
C ASP A 174 -4.23 -1.29 -14.25
N TRP A 175 -4.96 -1.25 -15.36
CA TRP A 175 -4.63 -0.39 -16.48
C TRP A 175 -5.00 1.05 -16.19
N HIS A 176 -4.02 1.94 -16.31
CA HIS A 176 -4.19 3.38 -16.12
C HIS A 176 -4.09 4.12 -17.46
N VAL A 177 -4.92 5.13 -17.60
CA VAL A 177 -4.77 6.17 -18.63
C VAL A 177 -4.32 7.44 -17.92
N TRP A 178 -3.12 7.91 -18.23
CA TRP A 178 -2.61 9.15 -17.69
C TRP A 178 -2.95 10.33 -18.60
N LYS A 179 -3.34 11.42 -17.97
CA LYS A 179 -3.72 12.67 -18.61
C LYS A 179 -3.07 13.84 -17.89
N ILE A 180 -3.03 15.00 -18.56
CA ILE A 180 -2.45 16.22 -17.99
C ILE A 180 -3.51 17.30 -17.96
N LEU A 181 -3.56 18.10 -16.90
CA LEU A 181 -4.38 19.29 -16.81
C LEU A 181 -3.56 20.51 -16.39
N ASN A 182 -4.03 21.68 -16.80
CA ASN A 182 -3.53 22.97 -16.34
C ASN A 182 -4.18 23.28 -14.98
N VAL A 183 -3.36 23.46 -13.95
CA VAL A 183 -3.82 23.67 -12.55
C VAL A 183 -4.58 24.97 -12.40
N GLU A 184 -4.19 26.05 -13.09
CA GLU A 184 -4.83 27.37 -12.97
C GLU A 184 -6.25 27.36 -13.53
N THR A 185 -6.39 26.85 -14.76
CA THR A 185 -7.67 26.86 -15.48
C THR A 185 -8.54 25.65 -15.20
N GLY A 186 -7.97 24.53 -14.69
CA GLY A 186 -8.62 23.24 -14.59
C GLY A 186 -8.82 22.53 -15.95
N ALA A 187 -8.36 23.12 -17.05
CA ALA A 187 -8.53 22.56 -18.37
C ALA A 187 -7.60 21.37 -18.60
N GLN A 188 -8.15 20.23 -19.06
CA GLN A 188 -7.38 19.08 -19.47
C GLN A 188 -6.69 19.39 -20.80
N LEU A 189 -5.42 19.03 -20.93
CA LEU A 189 -4.65 19.07 -22.17
C LEU A 189 -5.02 17.87 -23.05
N ALA A 190 -4.50 17.86 -24.28
CA ALA A 190 -4.73 16.77 -25.23
C ALA A 190 -3.93 15.49 -24.93
N ASP A 191 -2.99 15.58 -23.99
CA ASP A 191 -2.09 14.50 -23.63
C ASP A 191 -2.86 13.33 -23.01
N GLU A 192 -2.67 12.13 -23.57
CA GLU A 192 -3.28 10.89 -23.10
C GLU A 192 -2.31 9.73 -23.27
N LEU A 193 -1.82 9.17 -22.13
CA LEU A 193 -0.85 8.10 -22.10
C LEU A 193 -1.53 6.80 -21.69
N ARG A 194 -1.63 5.88 -22.63
CA ARG A 194 -2.32 4.59 -22.47
C ARG A 194 -1.32 3.45 -22.20
N TRP A 195 -1.88 2.32 -21.80
CA TRP A 195 -1.15 1.06 -21.58
C TRP A 195 -0.12 1.14 -20.45
N VAL A 196 -0.40 1.99 -19.46
CA VAL A 196 0.40 2.11 -18.25
C VAL A 196 -0.16 1.17 -17.18
N LYS A 197 0.74 0.42 -16.55
CA LYS A 197 0.41 -0.52 -15.48
C LYS A 197 1.62 -0.69 -14.56
N PHE A 198 1.41 -0.69 -13.25
CA PHE A 198 2.44 -0.87 -12.22
C PHE A 198 3.58 0.16 -12.25
N ALA A 199 3.34 1.33 -12.82
CA ALA A 199 4.32 2.41 -12.87
C ALA A 199 3.63 3.78 -12.76
N SER A 200 4.36 4.75 -12.24
CA SER A 200 3.96 6.15 -12.18
C SER A 200 4.89 7.00 -13.04
N PRO A 201 4.41 8.06 -13.69
CA PRO A 201 5.24 8.97 -14.45
C PRO A 201 6.11 9.86 -13.55
N ALA A 202 7.23 10.34 -14.09
CA ALA A 202 8.13 11.28 -13.45
C ALA A 202 8.28 12.53 -14.31
N TRP A 203 7.96 13.70 -13.76
CA TRP A 203 8.12 14.99 -14.44
C TRP A 203 9.59 15.35 -14.68
N THR A 204 9.84 16.05 -15.79
CA THR A 204 11.05 16.88 -15.88
C THR A 204 10.87 18.14 -15.02
N PRO A 205 11.96 18.71 -14.45
CA PRO A 205 11.84 19.89 -13.56
C PRO A 205 11.21 21.12 -14.22
N ASP A 206 11.39 21.27 -15.54
CA ASP A 206 10.80 22.35 -16.35
C ASP A 206 9.33 22.10 -16.73
N ALA A 207 8.75 21.00 -16.29
CA ALA A 207 7.42 20.54 -16.66
C ALA A 207 7.19 20.37 -18.18
N GLY A 208 8.27 20.33 -18.97
CA GLY A 208 8.22 20.18 -20.43
C GLY A 208 7.89 18.76 -20.89
N GLY A 209 8.03 17.76 -20.03
CA GLY A 209 7.75 16.37 -20.35
C GLY A 209 7.69 15.44 -19.13
N ILE A 210 7.38 14.19 -19.41
CA ILE A 210 7.27 13.10 -18.41
C ILE A 210 8.00 11.86 -18.91
N TYR A 211 8.79 11.24 -18.02
CA TYR A 211 9.27 9.87 -18.22
C TYR A 211 8.24 8.90 -17.63
N TYR A 212 7.89 7.86 -18.37
CA TYR A 212 6.92 6.87 -17.92
C TYR A 212 7.15 5.50 -18.55
N SER A 213 6.63 4.47 -17.93
CA SER A 213 6.73 3.11 -18.44
C SER A 213 5.38 2.62 -18.93
N ARG A 214 5.36 1.97 -20.10
CA ARG A 214 4.15 1.36 -20.64
C ARG A 214 4.43 0.03 -21.33
N PHE A 215 3.40 -0.76 -21.46
CA PHE A 215 3.37 -1.96 -22.29
C PHE A 215 2.95 -1.59 -23.71
N ASP A 216 3.14 -2.53 -24.64
CA ASP A 216 2.52 -2.44 -25.95
C ASP A 216 1.01 -2.63 -25.82
N GLU A 217 0.26 -2.12 -26.80
CA GLU A 217 -1.18 -2.33 -26.84
C GLU A 217 -1.52 -3.82 -26.88
N PRO A 218 -2.34 -4.34 -25.96
CA PRO A 218 -2.73 -5.73 -25.98
C PRO A 218 -3.51 -6.09 -27.25
N ALA A 219 -3.35 -7.31 -27.73
CA ALA A 219 -4.19 -7.81 -28.82
C ALA A 219 -5.68 -7.71 -28.48
N ALA A 220 -6.53 -7.60 -29.50
CA ALA A 220 -7.97 -7.50 -29.29
C ALA A 220 -8.49 -8.66 -28.42
N GLY A 221 -9.20 -8.33 -27.35
CA GLY A 221 -9.73 -9.29 -26.35
C GLY A 221 -8.73 -9.74 -25.27
N ALA A 222 -7.44 -9.44 -25.40
CA ALA A 222 -6.39 -9.87 -24.46
C ALA A 222 -6.12 -8.88 -23.31
N LYS A 223 -6.81 -7.74 -23.25
CA LYS A 223 -6.56 -6.65 -22.27
C LYS A 223 -6.47 -7.14 -20.82
N PHE A 224 -7.26 -8.14 -20.43
CA PHE A 224 -7.35 -8.63 -19.05
C PHE A 224 -6.79 -10.05 -18.86
N GLN A 225 -6.43 -10.74 -19.95
CA GLN A 225 -5.95 -12.13 -19.92
C GLN A 225 -4.51 -12.27 -20.39
N GLY A 226 -3.99 -11.25 -21.10
CA GLY A 226 -2.62 -11.27 -21.61
C GLY A 226 -1.58 -11.14 -20.51
N LEU A 227 -0.41 -11.78 -20.71
CA LEU A 227 0.76 -11.58 -19.86
C LEU A 227 1.29 -10.15 -19.98
N ASN A 228 1.77 -9.60 -18.87
CA ASN A 228 2.40 -8.28 -18.84
C ASN A 228 3.89 -8.42 -19.21
N LEU A 229 4.20 -8.37 -20.49
CA LEU A 229 5.55 -8.55 -21.01
C LEU A 229 6.01 -7.33 -21.82
N ASN A 230 7.34 -7.15 -21.92
CA ASN A 230 7.98 -6.15 -22.74
C ASN A 230 7.61 -4.70 -22.35
N GLN A 231 7.52 -4.40 -21.05
CA GLN A 231 7.39 -3.02 -20.61
C GLN A 231 8.60 -2.20 -21.12
N LYS A 232 8.38 -0.93 -21.45
CA LYS A 232 9.39 -0.03 -21.99
C LYS A 232 9.25 1.33 -21.35
N VAL A 233 10.36 2.06 -21.22
CA VAL A 233 10.39 3.44 -20.72
C VAL A 233 10.38 4.40 -21.90
N TYR A 234 9.51 5.39 -21.83
CA TYR A 234 9.37 6.45 -22.84
C TYR A 234 9.51 7.84 -22.21
N PHE A 235 9.86 8.79 -23.04
CA PHE A 235 9.75 10.21 -22.75
C PHE A 235 8.61 10.79 -23.59
N HIS A 236 7.63 11.36 -22.92
CA HIS A 236 6.52 12.11 -23.51
C HIS A 236 6.76 13.60 -23.37
N LYS A 237 6.73 14.35 -24.47
CA LYS A 237 6.76 15.80 -24.45
C LYS A 237 5.34 16.34 -24.29
N VAL A 238 5.11 17.20 -23.30
CA VAL A 238 3.79 17.78 -23.06
C VAL A 238 3.26 18.50 -24.30
N GLY A 239 2.00 18.23 -24.65
CA GLY A 239 1.32 18.80 -25.81
C GLY A 239 1.56 18.06 -27.12
N THR A 240 2.19 16.85 -27.10
CA THR A 240 2.37 16.01 -28.29
C THR A 240 1.50 14.75 -28.21
N ALA A 241 1.38 14.02 -29.31
CA ALA A 241 0.69 12.73 -29.32
C ALA A 241 1.59 11.63 -28.72
N GLN A 242 1.00 10.64 -28.05
CA GLN A 242 1.72 9.48 -27.49
C GLN A 242 2.51 8.70 -28.57
N ALA A 243 2.08 8.74 -29.84
CA ALA A 243 2.77 8.09 -30.94
C ALA A 243 4.15 8.69 -31.24
N ASP A 244 4.37 9.94 -30.85
CA ASP A 244 5.63 10.68 -31.03
C ASP A 244 6.61 10.47 -29.87
N ASP A 245 6.25 9.67 -28.86
CA ASP A 245 7.05 9.46 -27.66
C ASP A 245 8.37 8.79 -27.97
N LYS A 246 9.43 9.35 -27.39
CA LYS A 246 10.79 8.83 -27.56
C LYS A 246 11.01 7.61 -26.66
N LEU A 247 11.38 6.47 -27.25
CA LEU A 247 11.84 5.30 -26.50
C LEU A 247 13.17 5.64 -25.79
N ILE A 248 13.20 5.44 -24.46
CA ILE A 248 14.37 5.71 -23.62
C ILE A 248 15.08 4.42 -23.21
N TYR A 249 14.31 3.39 -22.78
CA TYR A 249 14.89 2.15 -22.28
C TYR A 249 13.99 0.95 -22.56
N LYS A 250 14.61 -0.19 -22.85
CA LYS A 250 13.94 -1.49 -23.04
C LYS A 250 14.91 -2.63 -22.76
N ARG A 251 14.38 -3.81 -22.39
CA ARG A 251 15.14 -5.06 -22.20
C ARG A 251 14.43 -6.22 -22.90
N PRO A 252 14.60 -6.34 -24.23
CA PRO A 252 13.95 -7.40 -25.00
C PRO A 252 14.50 -8.81 -24.68
N ASP A 253 15.68 -8.88 -24.09
CA ASP A 253 16.31 -10.08 -23.54
C ASP A 253 15.66 -10.57 -22.23
N HIS A 254 14.86 -9.71 -21.57
CA HIS A 254 14.13 -9.96 -20.32
C HIS A 254 12.71 -9.41 -20.41
N PRO A 255 11.82 -10.05 -21.17
CA PRO A 255 10.48 -9.55 -21.43
C PRO A 255 9.60 -9.44 -20.16
N GLU A 256 9.92 -10.22 -19.13
CA GLU A 256 9.21 -10.24 -17.84
C GLU A 256 9.57 -9.08 -16.88
N TRP A 257 10.60 -8.28 -17.22
CA TRP A 257 11.01 -7.16 -16.37
C TRP A 257 10.09 -5.96 -16.55
N GLY A 258 9.84 -5.29 -15.41
CA GLY A 258 9.12 -4.02 -15.39
C GLY A 258 10.00 -2.88 -14.89
N PHE A 259 9.57 -1.63 -15.17
CA PHE A 259 10.37 -0.44 -14.94
C PHE A 259 9.56 0.64 -14.24
N GLN A 260 10.14 1.22 -13.18
CA GLN A 260 9.67 2.44 -12.55
C GLN A 260 10.67 3.56 -12.83
N THR A 261 10.17 4.73 -13.22
CA THR A 261 11.00 5.91 -13.51
C THR A 261 10.94 6.92 -12.36
N GLU A 262 12.07 7.56 -12.10
CA GLU A 262 12.18 8.65 -11.14
C GLU A 262 13.23 9.65 -11.62
N VAL A 263 12.91 10.95 -11.61
CA VAL A 263 13.85 12.02 -11.92
C VAL A 263 14.32 12.64 -10.60
N THR A 264 15.66 12.79 -10.46
CA THR A 264 16.21 13.45 -9.27
C THR A 264 15.70 14.88 -9.15
N GLU A 265 15.63 15.38 -7.91
CA GLU A 265 15.01 16.69 -7.64
C GLU A 265 15.72 17.86 -8.34
N ASP A 266 17.04 17.75 -8.55
CA ASP A 266 17.83 18.70 -9.34
C ASP A 266 17.70 18.49 -10.86
N GLY A 267 16.93 17.49 -11.30
CA GLY A 267 16.68 17.15 -12.70
C GLY A 267 17.86 16.54 -13.46
N ARG A 268 18.95 16.26 -12.76
CA ARG A 268 20.18 15.80 -13.41
C ARG A 268 20.12 14.34 -13.85
N TYR A 269 19.45 13.48 -13.09
CA TYR A 269 19.45 12.05 -13.37
C TYR A 269 18.03 11.51 -13.53
N LEU A 270 17.83 10.67 -14.54
CA LEU A 270 16.72 9.74 -14.62
C LEU A 270 17.18 8.40 -14.04
N LEU A 271 16.51 7.92 -13.00
CA LEU A 271 16.68 6.58 -12.49
C LEU A 271 15.59 5.68 -13.03
N ILE A 272 15.98 4.44 -13.35
CA ILE A 272 15.10 3.36 -13.78
C ILE A 272 15.29 2.21 -12.81
N THR A 273 14.32 2.03 -11.91
CA THR A 273 14.26 0.87 -11.03
C THR A 273 13.63 -0.28 -11.79
N THR A 274 14.39 -1.36 -11.99
CA THR A 274 13.92 -2.58 -12.66
C THR A 274 13.49 -3.60 -11.63
N TRP A 275 12.27 -4.12 -11.79
CA TRP A 275 11.66 -5.14 -10.94
C TRP A 275 11.30 -6.40 -11.73
N LYS A 276 11.14 -7.53 -11.04
CA LYS A 276 10.77 -8.83 -11.62
C LYS A 276 9.70 -9.51 -10.75
N GLY A 277 8.52 -9.72 -11.31
CA GLY A 277 7.40 -10.33 -10.59
C GLY A 277 7.04 -9.57 -9.32
N THR A 278 6.95 -10.27 -8.20
CA THR A 278 6.66 -9.71 -6.86
C THR A 278 7.89 -9.64 -5.96
N ASP A 279 9.09 -9.83 -6.51
CA ASP A 279 10.34 -9.71 -5.76
C ASP A 279 10.58 -8.25 -5.36
N HIS A 280 11.12 -8.04 -4.15
CA HIS A 280 11.47 -6.72 -3.63
C HIS A 280 12.94 -6.35 -3.89
N ASN A 281 13.69 -7.20 -4.58
CA ASN A 281 15.05 -6.91 -5.01
C ASN A 281 15.04 -6.23 -6.38
N TYR A 282 15.84 -5.19 -6.53
CA TYR A 282 15.78 -4.31 -7.70
C TYR A 282 17.16 -4.09 -8.32
N ARG A 283 17.17 -3.92 -9.66
CA ARG A 283 18.30 -3.32 -10.37
C ARG A 283 18.06 -1.82 -10.49
N ILE A 284 19.13 -1.06 -10.54
CA ILE A 284 19.08 0.40 -10.72
C ILE A 284 19.92 0.76 -11.92
N THR A 285 19.30 1.37 -12.92
CA THR A 285 19.95 1.97 -14.08
C THR A 285 19.73 3.48 -14.03
N TYR A 286 20.71 4.30 -14.45
CA TYR A 286 20.54 5.74 -14.52
C TYR A 286 20.98 6.31 -15.86
N LEU A 287 20.44 7.49 -16.21
CA LEU A 287 20.88 8.35 -17.29
C LEU A 287 21.23 9.73 -16.73
N ASP A 288 22.35 10.31 -17.16
CA ASP A 288 22.72 11.70 -16.86
C ASP A 288 22.04 12.64 -17.87
N LEU A 289 20.93 13.24 -17.49
CA LEU A 289 20.10 14.10 -18.35
C LEU A 289 20.78 15.42 -18.72
N SER A 290 21.86 15.80 -18.02
CA SER A 290 22.67 16.97 -18.40
C SER A 290 23.52 16.74 -19.64
N LYS A 291 23.69 15.48 -20.05
CA LYS A 291 24.49 15.09 -21.21
C LYS A 291 23.58 14.79 -22.41
N LYS A 292 23.87 15.41 -23.54
CA LYS A 292 23.22 15.06 -24.81
C LYS A 292 23.53 13.60 -25.15
N ASP A 293 22.51 12.85 -25.57
CA ASP A 293 22.63 11.44 -25.96
C ASP A 293 23.22 10.52 -24.88
N SER A 294 22.93 10.84 -23.60
CA SER A 294 23.28 10.01 -22.44
C SER A 294 22.79 8.57 -22.64
N GLN A 295 23.67 7.61 -22.41
CA GLN A 295 23.31 6.19 -22.46
C GLN A 295 22.97 5.67 -21.06
N PRO A 296 22.07 4.69 -20.95
CA PRO A 296 21.78 4.02 -19.69
C PRO A 296 23.03 3.37 -19.10
N VAL A 297 23.26 3.60 -17.82
CA VAL A 297 24.37 3.03 -17.03
C VAL A 297 23.78 2.22 -15.89
N ASP A 298 24.13 0.93 -15.81
CA ASP A 298 23.73 0.09 -14.69
C ASP A 298 24.55 0.48 -13.45
N LEU A 299 23.87 1.00 -12.42
CA LEU A 299 24.44 1.28 -11.11
C LEU A 299 24.41 0.03 -10.25
N ILE A 300 23.29 -0.70 -10.27
CA ILE A 300 23.09 -2.01 -9.63
C ILE A 300 22.60 -2.96 -10.73
N ASP A 301 23.39 -3.98 -11.04
CA ASP A 301 23.19 -4.88 -12.19
C ASP A 301 22.63 -6.27 -11.84
N ASN A 302 22.14 -6.44 -10.58
CA ASN A 302 21.62 -7.71 -10.09
C ASN A 302 20.36 -7.54 -9.24
N PHE A 303 19.67 -8.65 -8.92
CA PHE A 303 18.46 -8.69 -8.09
C PHE A 303 18.74 -9.33 -6.72
N GLU A 304 19.87 -8.98 -6.09
CA GLU A 304 20.25 -9.56 -4.80
C GLU A 304 19.70 -8.78 -3.61
N ASN A 305 19.44 -7.47 -3.79
CA ASN A 305 19.06 -6.58 -2.70
C ASN A 305 17.98 -5.57 -3.14
N GLU A 306 17.28 -5.04 -2.14
CA GLU A 306 16.35 -3.92 -2.29
C GLU A 306 17.12 -2.59 -2.37
N TYR A 307 16.71 -1.72 -3.30
CA TYR A 307 17.19 -0.34 -3.40
C TYR A 307 16.02 0.60 -3.67
N SER A 308 15.83 1.59 -2.81
CA SER A 308 14.82 2.65 -2.98
C SER A 308 15.52 4.00 -2.89
N LEU A 309 15.41 4.83 -3.92
CA LEU A 309 15.97 6.17 -3.91
C LEU A 309 15.27 7.03 -2.85
N ILE A 310 16.05 7.81 -2.09
CA ILE A 310 15.55 8.78 -1.11
C ILE A 310 15.69 10.20 -1.66
N GLY A 311 16.74 10.45 -2.42
CA GLY A 311 17.08 11.73 -3.00
C GLY A 311 18.55 11.80 -3.38
N ASN A 312 19.02 13.01 -3.74
CA ASN A 312 20.40 13.21 -4.14
C ASN A 312 20.96 14.57 -3.69
N GLU A 313 22.28 14.66 -3.65
CA GLU A 313 23.06 15.90 -3.65
C GLU A 313 24.09 15.83 -4.79
N GLY A 314 23.80 16.51 -5.90
CA GLY A 314 24.62 16.43 -7.12
C GLY A 314 24.79 14.98 -7.59
N SER A 315 26.03 14.48 -7.72
CA SER A 315 26.33 13.10 -8.14
C SER A 315 26.21 12.05 -7.03
N THR A 316 25.84 12.43 -5.81
CA THR A 316 25.64 11.50 -4.69
C THR A 316 24.17 11.16 -4.54
N LEU A 317 23.81 9.89 -4.70
CA LEU A 317 22.47 9.35 -4.52
C LEU A 317 22.35 8.67 -3.16
N TYR A 318 21.22 8.89 -2.47
CA TYR A 318 20.93 8.25 -1.18
C TYR A 318 19.91 7.13 -1.39
N PHE A 319 20.26 5.91 -0.96
CA PHE A 319 19.36 4.75 -1.07
C PHE A 319 19.08 4.11 0.29
N LYS A 320 17.80 3.75 0.51
CA LYS A 320 17.47 2.69 1.47
C LYS A 320 17.78 1.35 0.82
N THR A 321 18.47 0.46 1.54
CA THR A 321 18.85 -0.87 1.04
C THR A 321 18.97 -1.90 2.16
N ASN A 322 18.71 -3.17 1.85
CA ASN A 322 19.04 -4.32 2.69
C ASN A 322 20.44 -4.89 2.41
N TYR A 323 21.23 -4.29 1.51
CA TYR A 323 22.60 -4.70 1.24
C TYR A 323 23.44 -4.72 2.53
N LYS A 324 23.89 -5.92 2.95
CA LYS A 324 24.57 -6.17 4.23
C LYS A 324 23.82 -5.65 5.47
N ALA A 325 22.49 -5.54 5.42
CA ALA A 325 21.66 -4.96 6.48
C ALA A 325 20.22 -5.51 6.41
N ALA A 326 19.97 -6.67 7.00
CA ALA A 326 18.68 -7.38 6.91
C ALA A 326 17.46 -6.56 7.41
N LEU A 327 17.69 -5.53 8.25
CA LEU A 327 16.68 -4.59 8.73
C LEU A 327 16.75 -3.23 8.03
N HIS A 328 17.47 -3.15 6.91
CA HIS A 328 17.73 -1.99 6.08
C HIS A 328 18.61 -0.91 6.73
N ARG A 329 19.24 -0.14 5.87
CA ARG A 329 20.07 1.02 6.20
C ARG A 329 19.98 2.07 5.09
N VAL A 330 20.52 3.26 5.30
CA VAL A 330 20.69 4.27 4.24
C VAL A 330 22.16 4.37 3.87
N VAL A 331 22.43 4.28 2.58
CA VAL A 331 23.77 4.46 2.01
C VAL A 331 23.78 5.62 1.01
N ALA A 332 24.93 6.32 0.94
CA ALA A 332 25.23 7.30 -0.10
C ALA A 332 26.15 6.64 -1.14
N ILE A 333 25.76 6.72 -2.41
CA ILE A 333 26.50 6.22 -3.57
C ILE A 333 26.88 7.40 -4.44
N ASN A 334 28.18 7.66 -4.59
CA ASN A 334 28.66 8.68 -5.51
C ASN A 334 28.84 8.06 -6.91
N LEU A 335 28.17 8.61 -7.91
CA LEU A 335 28.19 8.12 -9.30
C LEU A 335 29.55 8.25 -9.99
N GLU A 336 30.49 9.04 -9.44
CA GLU A 336 31.88 9.12 -9.92
C GLU A 336 32.74 7.96 -9.39
N LYS A 337 32.30 7.30 -8.29
CA LYS A 337 32.95 6.15 -7.65
C LYS A 337 31.90 5.18 -7.14
N PRO A 338 31.14 4.52 -8.06
CA PRO A 338 29.93 3.79 -7.71
C PRO A 338 30.17 2.42 -7.05
N GLU A 339 31.41 1.96 -6.99
CA GLU A 339 31.72 0.63 -6.47
C GLU A 339 31.32 0.51 -4.99
N PRO A 340 30.81 -0.64 -4.52
CA PRO A 340 30.33 -0.85 -3.16
C PRO A 340 31.36 -0.56 -2.07
N ALA A 341 32.65 -0.65 -2.40
CA ALA A 341 33.75 -0.30 -1.46
C ALA A 341 33.80 1.20 -1.12
N ASN A 342 33.22 2.06 -1.96
CA ASN A 342 33.19 3.51 -1.80
C ASN A 342 31.87 4.02 -1.18
N TRP A 343 30.90 3.14 -0.95
CA TRP A 343 29.61 3.54 -0.40
C TRP A 343 29.76 4.01 1.04
N LYS A 344 29.15 5.14 1.35
CA LYS A 344 29.15 5.69 2.71
C LYS A 344 27.85 5.29 3.41
N GLU A 345 27.94 4.64 4.57
CA GLU A 345 26.80 4.41 5.43
C GLU A 345 26.37 5.72 6.09
N ILE A 346 25.13 6.14 5.91
CA ILE A 346 24.56 7.38 6.46
C ILE A 346 23.69 7.07 7.68
N ILE A 347 22.74 6.16 7.54
CA ILE A 347 21.92 5.68 8.64
C ILE A 347 22.19 4.18 8.77
N PRO A 348 22.86 3.74 9.85
CA PRO A 348 23.17 2.33 10.06
C PRO A 348 21.90 1.52 10.35
N GLN A 349 21.99 0.20 10.12
CA GLN A 349 20.94 -0.71 10.55
C GLN A 349 20.67 -0.57 12.05
N ALA A 350 19.41 -0.43 12.43
CA ALA A 350 18.94 -0.42 13.81
C ALA A 350 18.37 -1.80 14.19
N LYS A 351 17.92 -1.94 15.44
CA LYS A 351 17.15 -3.12 15.88
C LYS A 351 15.72 -3.15 15.34
N GLU A 352 15.21 -1.99 14.93
CA GLU A 352 13.93 -1.84 14.26
C GLU A 352 14.12 -1.83 12.74
N ALA A 353 13.17 -2.41 11.99
CA ALA A 353 13.22 -2.46 10.54
C ALA A 353 12.93 -1.08 9.92
N LEU A 354 13.89 -0.53 9.16
CA LEU A 354 13.72 0.73 8.43
C LEU A 354 12.76 0.53 7.25
N GLN A 355 11.64 1.23 7.26
CA GLN A 355 10.61 1.16 6.22
C GLN A 355 10.87 2.15 5.09
N GLY A 356 11.36 3.34 5.42
CA GLY A 356 11.65 4.41 4.44
C GLY A 356 12.31 5.60 5.10
N ALA A 357 12.79 6.52 4.27
CA ALA A 357 13.29 7.81 4.71
C ALA A 357 12.95 8.87 3.65
N SER A 358 12.79 10.11 4.10
CA SER A 358 12.64 11.29 3.24
C SER A 358 13.75 12.29 3.55
N LEU A 359 14.24 12.96 2.52
CA LEU A 359 15.33 13.94 2.62
C LEU A 359 14.76 15.36 2.55
N PHE A 360 15.03 16.17 3.58
CA PHE A 360 14.65 17.58 3.66
C PHE A 360 15.85 18.43 4.03
N GLY A 361 16.33 19.25 3.09
CA GLY A 361 17.51 20.07 3.31
C GLY A 361 18.67 19.20 3.77
N LYS A 362 19.05 19.36 5.05
CA LYS A 362 20.17 18.63 5.65
C LYS A 362 19.73 17.60 6.70
N GLN A 363 18.55 17.03 6.58
CA GLN A 363 18.04 16.04 7.52
C GLN A 363 17.24 14.94 6.84
N PHE A 364 17.33 13.72 7.39
CA PHE A 364 16.46 12.61 7.03
C PHE A 364 15.37 12.42 8.08
N ILE A 365 14.14 12.23 7.63
CA ILE A 365 13.04 11.72 8.46
C ILE A 365 12.89 10.24 8.11
N ALA A 366 13.31 9.37 9.02
CA ALA A 366 13.34 7.92 8.83
C ALA A 366 12.19 7.25 9.60
N SER A 367 11.43 6.41 8.90
CA SER A 367 10.32 5.64 9.45
C SER A 367 10.76 4.19 9.71
N TYR A 368 10.51 3.70 10.91
CA TYR A 368 10.82 2.34 11.36
C TYR A 368 9.57 1.62 11.82
N LEU A 369 9.61 0.30 11.82
CA LEU A 369 8.66 -0.54 12.55
C LEU A 369 9.28 -1.02 13.87
N LYS A 370 8.66 -0.61 14.97
CA LYS A 370 8.91 -1.12 16.30
C LYS A 370 7.72 -1.96 16.74
N ASP A 371 7.88 -3.27 16.74
CA ASP A 371 6.80 -4.21 17.07
C ASP A 371 5.52 -3.92 16.26
N ALA A 372 5.66 -3.84 14.92
CA ALA A 372 4.57 -3.57 13.96
C ALA A 372 3.86 -2.21 14.12
N ARG A 373 4.43 -1.22 14.81
CA ARG A 373 3.95 0.16 14.90
C ARG A 373 5.01 1.14 14.44
N THR A 374 4.60 2.30 13.97
CA THR A 374 5.54 3.30 13.45
C THR A 374 6.37 3.95 14.56
N LEU A 375 7.65 4.09 14.30
CA LEU A 375 8.61 4.88 15.04
C LEU A 375 9.30 5.82 14.05
N ILE A 376 9.35 7.12 14.34
CA ILE A 376 10.00 8.12 13.48
C ILE A 376 11.26 8.62 14.16
N ARG A 377 12.39 8.57 13.42
CA ARG A 377 13.67 9.16 13.83
C ARG A 377 14.13 10.18 12.81
N ILE A 378 14.71 11.27 13.30
CA ILE A 378 15.23 12.37 12.51
C ILE A 378 16.75 12.39 12.67
N PHE A 379 17.46 12.30 11.54
CA PHE A 379 18.92 12.31 11.45
C PHE A 379 19.41 13.54 10.71
N SER A 380 20.62 14.00 10.99
CA SER A 380 21.31 14.95 10.11
C SER A 380 21.68 14.29 8.78
N ILE A 381 22.00 15.08 7.75
CA ILE A 381 22.41 14.54 6.43
C ILE A 381 23.68 13.68 6.51
N ASP A 382 24.54 13.95 7.47
CA ASP A 382 25.78 13.19 7.70
C ASP A 382 25.53 11.90 8.50
N GLY A 383 24.29 11.66 8.95
CA GLY A 383 23.95 10.57 9.86
C GLY A 383 24.26 10.91 11.33
N GLY A 384 24.59 9.89 12.12
CA GLY A 384 24.97 10.06 13.54
C GLY A 384 23.78 9.97 14.51
N ALA A 385 23.76 10.81 15.54
CA ALA A 385 22.70 10.80 16.55
C ALA A 385 21.36 11.21 15.95
N SER A 386 20.27 10.55 16.40
CA SER A 386 18.91 10.86 15.98
C SER A 386 18.05 11.36 17.13
N THR A 387 17.00 12.11 16.80
CA THR A 387 15.90 12.45 17.70
C THR A 387 14.65 11.70 17.31
N GLU A 388 13.81 11.29 18.28
CA GLU A 388 12.54 10.66 18.00
C GLU A 388 11.44 11.70 17.91
N LEU A 389 10.58 11.59 16.88
CA LEU A 389 9.34 12.35 16.80
C LEU A 389 8.28 11.64 17.65
N ALA A 390 7.76 12.33 18.67
CA ALA A 390 6.68 11.79 19.49
C ALA A 390 5.39 11.69 18.67
N LEU A 391 4.88 10.47 18.52
CA LEU A 391 3.59 10.17 17.89
C LEU A 391 2.46 10.13 18.93
N PRO A 392 1.18 10.33 18.54
CA PRO A 392 0.05 10.37 19.48
C PRO A 392 -0.19 9.07 20.28
N GLY A 393 0.40 7.94 19.88
CA GLY A 393 0.23 6.67 20.58
C GLY A 393 0.60 5.44 19.74
N ILE A 394 0.03 4.29 20.07
CA ILE A 394 0.14 3.06 19.27
C ILE A 394 -0.60 3.28 17.95
N GLY A 395 0.14 3.37 16.85
CA GLY A 395 -0.46 3.69 15.57
C GLY A 395 0.52 3.62 14.41
N THR A 396 0.02 4.03 13.27
CA THR A 396 0.78 4.18 12.04
C THR A 396 0.86 5.65 11.66
N ALA A 397 2.08 6.15 11.45
CA ALA A 397 2.34 7.45 10.87
C ALA A 397 2.93 7.25 9.46
N GLY A 398 2.41 7.96 8.48
CA GLY A 398 2.88 7.90 7.09
C GLY A 398 2.69 9.22 6.37
N GLY A 399 3.45 9.44 5.33
CA GLY A 399 3.52 10.70 4.61
C GLY A 399 4.96 11.21 4.61
N PHE A 400 5.24 12.34 5.24
CA PHE A 400 6.55 12.99 5.26
C PHE A 400 7.12 13.20 3.85
N GLY A 401 6.23 13.52 2.89
CA GLY A 401 6.61 13.88 1.52
C GLY A 401 6.89 15.37 1.39
N GLY A 402 7.65 15.74 0.38
CA GLY A 402 7.96 17.13 0.07
C GLY A 402 9.24 17.28 -0.75
N ARG A 403 9.59 18.51 -1.07
CA ARG A 403 10.85 18.85 -1.75
C ARG A 403 11.96 19.06 -0.71
N GLN A 404 13.21 18.91 -1.11
CA GLN A 404 14.34 19.10 -0.20
C GLN A 404 14.39 20.50 0.40
N ASN A 405 13.96 21.53 -0.34
CA ASN A 405 13.89 22.91 0.12
C ASN A 405 12.65 23.23 0.97
N ALA A 406 11.78 22.28 1.27
CA ALA A 406 10.60 22.50 2.07
C ALA A 406 10.93 22.93 3.50
N THR A 407 10.10 23.80 4.07
CA THR A 407 10.20 24.24 5.48
C THR A 407 9.24 23.48 6.40
N GLU A 408 8.34 22.70 5.81
CA GLU A 408 7.33 21.89 6.49
C GLU A 408 7.05 20.61 5.71
N THR A 409 6.57 19.60 6.40
CA THR A 409 6.04 18.39 5.80
C THR A 409 4.78 17.95 6.52
N PHE A 410 4.05 17.01 5.93
CA PHE A 410 2.79 16.53 6.48
C PHE A 410 2.84 15.02 6.65
N TYR A 411 2.19 14.55 7.71
CA TYR A 411 1.96 13.12 7.92
C TYR A 411 0.56 12.85 8.43
N SER A 412 0.05 11.68 8.10
CA SER A 412 -1.18 11.13 8.66
C SER A 412 -0.83 10.24 9.84
N PHE A 413 -1.61 10.30 10.92
CA PHE A 413 -1.55 9.33 12.01
C PHE A 413 -2.91 8.68 12.19
N SER A 414 -2.93 7.35 12.33
CA SER A 414 -4.13 6.58 12.65
C SER A 414 -3.81 5.37 13.54
N SER A 415 -4.83 4.84 14.20
CA SER A 415 -4.76 3.58 14.95
C SER A 415 -6.00 2.73 14.67
N PHE A 416 -6.13 1.57 15.28
CA PHE A 416 -7.27 0.68 15.01
C PHE A 416 -8.64 1.30 15.37
N ALA A 417 -8.68 2.19 16.35
CA ALA A 417 -9.89 2.91 16.78
C ALA A 417 -9.77 4.44 16.64
N THR A 418 -8.64 4.96 16.14
CA THR A 418 -8.41 6.39 15.93
C THR A 418 -8.38 6.67 14.44
N PRO A 419 -9.33 7.44 13.89
CA PRO A 419 -9.36 7.76 12.46
C PRO A 419 -8.16 8.61 12.04
N PRO A 420 -7.78 8.56 10.74
CA PRO A 420 -6.65 9.33 10.24
C PRO A 420 -6.84 10.83 10.47
N SER A 421 -5.85 11.43 11.13
CA SER A 421 -5.72 12.88 11.26
C SER A 421 -4.43 13.33 10.61
N ILE A 422 -4.44 14.48 9.97
CA ILE A 422 -3.28 15.04 9.28
C ILE A 422 -2.56 15.99 10.23
N TYR A 423 -1.26 15.79 10.35
CA TYR A 423 -0.35 16.62 11.14
C TYR A 423 0.57 17.38 10.21
N ARG A 424 0.88 18.62 10.59
CA ARG A 424 1.90 19.45 9.98
C ARG A 424 3.14 19.40 10.86
N TYR A 425 4.28 19.13 10.28
CA TYR A 425 5.57 19.11 10.95
C TYR A 425 6.42 20.27 10.44
N ASP A 426 6.79 21.20 11.34
CA ASP A 426 7.71 22.30 11.05
C ASP A 426 9.14 21.77 11.12
N LEU A 427 9.81 21.71 9.97
CA LEU A 427 11.16 21.13 9.84
C LEU A 427 12.24 21.95 10.57
N LYS A 428 12.01 23.27 10.76
CA LYS A 428 12.96 24.15 11.45
C LYS A 428 12.80 24.08 12.96
N LYS A 429 11.53 24.07 13.45
CA LYS A 429 11.24 24.04 14.88
C LYS A 429 11.27 22.65 15.47
N GLY A 430 11.13 21.61 14.64
CA GLY A 430 11.02 20.22 15.09
C GLY A 430 9.70 19.91 15.82
N THR A 431 8.61 20.62 15.50
CA THR A 431 7.33 20.50 16.19
C THR A 431 6.20 20.05 15.27
N SER A 432 5.30 19.24 15.80
CA SER A 432 4.08 18.80 15.11
C SER A 432 2.84 19.49 15.69
N GLU A 433 1.92 19.84 14.80
CA GLU A 433 0.58 20.31 15.15
C GLU A 433 -0.49 19.62 14.29
N ILE A 434 -1.70 19.51 14.83
CA ILE A 434 -2.83 18.98 14.05
C ILE A 434 -3.19 20.00 12.95
N TYR A 435 -3.09 19.56 11.69
CA TYR A 435 -3.50 20.34 10.53
C TYR A 435 -4.98 20.09 10.17
N ARG A 436 -5.40 18.82 10.15
CA ARG A 436 -6.80 18.42 9.93
C ARG A 436 -7.14 17.21 10.79
N ALA A 437 -8.08 17.38 11.72
CA ALA A 437 -8.60 16.29 12.54
C ALA A 437 -9.84 15.67 11.89
N ALA A 438 -9.96 14.36 11.94
CA ALA A 438 -11.17 13.66 11.56
C ALA A 438 -12.30 13.94 12.57
N LYS A 439 -13.50 14.28 12.07
CA LYS A 439 -14.70 14.53 12.89
C LYS A 439 -15.64 13.34 12.76
N VAL A 440 -15.54 12.39 13.66
CA VAL A 440 -16.28 11.12 13.63
C VAL A 440 -17.49 11.11 14.57
N LYS A 441 -18.48 10.25 14.28
CA LYS A 441 -19.73 10.09 15.06
C LYS A 441 -19.62 8.99 16.11
N PHE A 442 -18.47 8.87 16.75
CA PHE A 442 -18.19 8.03 17.92
C PHE A 442 -17.03 8.66 18.71
N ASN A 443 -16.80 8.19 19.94
CA ASN A 443 -15.67 8.67 20.73
C ASN A 443 -14.52 7.64 20.65
N PRO A 444 -13.37 7.95 20.02
CA PRO A 444 -12.20 7.07 19.98
C PRO A 444 -11.69 6.67 21.36
N ASP A 445 -11.86 7.52 22.37
CA ASP A 445 -11.40 7.28 23.74
C ASP A 445 -12.21 6.18 24.48
N ASP A 446 -13.32 5.72 23.91
CA ASP A 446 -14.08 4.59 24.45
C ASP A 446 -13.39 3.24 24.20
N TYR A 447 -12.36 3.20 23.37
CA TYR A 447 -11.71 1.97 22.94
C TYR A 447 -10.28 1.86 23.47
N GLN A 448 -9.88 0.63 23.68
CA GLN A 448 -8.51 0.26 24.05
C GLN A 448 -7.84 -0.46 22.89
N VAL A 449 -6.62 -0.02 22.55
CA VAL A 449 -5.69 -0.75 21.69
C VAL A 449 -4.54 -1.21 22.57
N GLU A 450 -4.30 -2.50 22.63
CA GLU A 450 -3.14 -3.05 23.32
C GLU A 450 -2.36 -3.99 22.40
N GLN A 451 -1.09 -4.14 22.68
CA GLN A 451 -0.22 -5.08 22.00
C GLN A 451 0.19 -6.18 22.97
N VAL A 452 0.00 -7.41 22.56
CA VAL A 452 0.42 -8.62 23.28
C VAL A 452 1.37 -9.45 22.41
N PHE A 453 2.08 -10.38 23.05
CA PHE A 453 2.96 -11.32 22.37
C PHE A 453 2.59 -12.73 22.76
N TYR A 454 2.57 -13.62 21.79
CA TYR A 454 2.33 -15.04 22.03
C TYR A 454 3.44 -15.89 21.35
N PRO A 455 3.75 -17.08 21.89
CA PRO A 455 4.74 -17.96 21.26
C PRO A 455 4.13 -18.72 20.08
N SER A 456 4.84 -18.76 18.96
CA SER A 456 4.58 -19.71 17.87
C SER A 456 5.06 -21.10 18.28
N LYS A 457 4.78 -22.14 17.47
CA LYS A 457 5.16 -23.53 17.76
C LYS A 457 6.67 -23.72 18.00
N ASP A 458 7.49 -22.91 17.35
CA ASP A 458 8.95 -22.89 17.49
C ASP A 458 9.49 -21.97 18.59
N GLY A 459 8.59 -21.38 19.41
CA GLY A 459 8.93 -20.45 20.48
C GLY A 459 9.12 -18.99 20.02
N THR A 460 9.05 -18.70 18.71
CA THR A 460 9.14 -17.32 18.21
C THR A 460 8.01 -16.46 18.78
N LYS A 461 8.36 -15.32 19.36
CA LYS A 461 7.38 -14.36 19.87
C LYS A 461 6.72 -13.61 18.71
N VAL A 462 5.41 -13.79 18.56
CA VAL A 462 4.59 -13.15 17.53
C VAL A 462 3.80 -12.01 18.16
N PRO A 463 3.90 -10.76 17.66
CA PRO A 463 3.09 -9.66 18.15
C PRO A 463 1.65 -9.82 17.66
N MET A 464 0.72 -9.38 18.49
CA MET A 464 -0.70 -9.31 18.15
C MET A 464 -1.31 -8.05 18.78
N PHE A 465 -2.09 -7.33 17.99
CA PHE A 465 -2.88 -6.21 18.49
C PHE A 465 -4.28 -6.69 18.88
N LEU A 466 -4.76 -6.21 20.02
CA LEU A 466 -6.13 -6.40 20.47
C LEU A 466 -6.81 -5.04 20.56
N THR A 467 -7.99 -4.93 19.97
CA THR A 467 -8.81 -3.72 20.03
C THR A 467 -10.21 -4.07 20.54
N TYR A 468 -10.66 -3.37 21.55
CA TYR A 468 -11.94 -3.63 22.21
C TYR A 468 -12.43 -2.39 22.97
N ARG A 469 -13.70 -2.39 23.38
CA ARG A 469 -14.27 -1.31 24.18
C ARG A 469 -13.70 -1.33 25.61
N LYS A 470 -13.30 -0.17 26.15
CA LYS A 470 -12.82 -0.04 27.53
C LYS A 470 -13.84 -0.61 28.52
N GLY A 471 -13.35 -1.32 29.54
CA GLY A 471 -14.19 -2.00 30.52
C GLY A 471 -14.69 -3.39 30.09
N LEU A 472 -14.34 -3.87 28.89
CA LEU A 472 -14.66 -5.24 28.49
C LEU A 472 -14.06 -6.26 29.46
N LYS A 473 -14.88 -7.20 29.94
CA LYS A 473 -14.40 -8.32 30.77
C LYS A 473 -13.83 -9.41 29.87
N LYS A 474 -12.56 -9.75 30.05
CA LYS A 474 -11.86 -10.82 29.32
C LYS A 474 -12.15 -12.19 29.98
N ASP A 475 -13.39 -12.66 29.91
CA ASP A 475 -13.89 -13.88 30.56
C ASP A 475 -14.01 -15.09 29.60
N GLY A 476 -13.53 -14.94 28.35
CA GLY A 476 -13.60 -16.00 27.33
C GLY A 476 -14.90 -16.04 26.53
N ASN A 477 -15.90 -15.21 26.85
CA ASN A 477 -17.22 -15.22 26.18
C ASN A 477 -17.35 -14.12 25.10
N ASN A 478 -16.32 -13.31 24.90
CA ASN A 478 -16.38 -12.23 23.92
C ASN A 478 -16.19 -12.77 22.50
N PRO A 479 -17.02 -12.37 21.51
CA PRO A 479 -16.79 -12.72 20.12
C PRO A 479 -15.51 -12.03 19.62
N VAL A 480 -14.61 -12.80 18.97
CA VAL A 480 -13.33 -12.32 18.47
C VAL A 480 -13.27 -12.46 16.96
N LEU A 481 -13.00 -11.36 16.26
CA LEU A 481 -12.59 -11.37 14.87
C LEU A 481 -11.06 -11.36 14.81
N LEU A 482 -10.47 -12.53 14.52
CA LEU A 482 -9.02 -12.68 14.36
C LEU A 482 -8.65 -12.51 12.88
N TYR A 483 -7.72 -11.61 12.62
CA TYR A 483 -7.17 -11.36 11.28
C TYR A 483 -5.65 -11.54 11.26
N GLY A 484 -5.12 -12.01 10.16
CA GLY A 484 -3.69 -12.11 9.88
C GLY A 484 -3.48 -12.21 8.38
N TYR A 485 -2.28 -11.86 7.91
CA TYR A 485 -1.90 -11.96 6.49
C TYR A 485 -0.67 -12.84 6.31
N GLY A 486 0.51 -12.39 6.74
CA GLY A 486 1.74 -13.19 6.77
C GLY A 486 2.26 -13.57 5.39
N GLY A 487 2.32 -12.62 4.46
CA GLY A 487 2.80 -12.86 3.10
C GLY A 487 3.32 -11.61 2.41
N PHE A 488 4.06 -11.79 1.31
CA PHE A 488 4.54 -10.76 0.38
C PHE A 488 5.30 -9.59 1.04
N ASN A 489 5.98 -9.83 2.16
CA ASN A 489 6.67 -8.79 2.93
C ASN A 489 5.75 -7.63 3.39
N ILE A 490 4.42 -7.84 3.40
CA ILE A 490 3.45 -6.82 3.79
C ILE A 490 3.30 -6.81 5.31
N SER A 491 3.66 -5.69 5.94
CA SER A 491 3.49 -5.47 7.38
C SER A 491 2.06 -5.04 7.72
N LEU A 492 1.40 -5.73 8.64
CA LEU A 492 0.11 -5.31 9.19
C LEU A 492 0.34 -4.31 10.32
N THR A 493 0.13 -3.03 10.04
CA THR A 493 0.25 -1.95 11.01
C THR A 493 -1.12 -1.45 11.47
N PRO A 494 -1.23 -0.80 12.66
CA PRO A 494 -2.50 -0.26 13.13
C PRO A 494 -3.11 0.72 12.11
N SER A 495 -4.30 0.42 11.63
CA SER A 495 -5.04 1.23 10.66
C SER A 495 -6.51 1.33 11.04
N PHE A 496 -7.12 2.47 10.80
CA PHE A 496 -8.53 2.71 11.10
C PHE A 496 -9.47 2.05 10.08
N SER A 497 -10.60 1.53 10.58
CA SER A 497 -11.73 1.13 9.74
C SER A 497 -13.04 1.40 10.47
N ALA A 498 -14.00 2.07 9.79
CA ALA A 498 -15.33 2.34 10.31
C ALA A 498 -16.12 1.04 10.62
N SER A 499 -15.94 0.00 9.80
CA SER A 499 -16.56 -1.31 10.01
C SER A 499 -16.10 -1.98 11.31
N ARG A 500 -14.84 -1.76 11.69
CA ARG A 500 -14.29 -2.25 12.95
C ARG A 500 -15.00 -1.60 14.15
N ILE A 501 -15.28 -0.31 14.07
CA ILE A 501 -16.02 0.39 15.15
C ILE A 501 -17.40 -0.24 15.34
N ALA A 502 -18.13 -0.52 14.26
CA ALA A 502 -19.41 -1.21 14.36
C ALA A 502 -19.29 -2.58 15.07
N TRP A 503 -18.24 -3.36 14.73
CA TRP A 503 -17.94 -4.63 15.40
C TRP A 503 -17.67 -4.45 16.92
N LEU A 504 -16.87 -3.45 17.28
CA LEU A 504 -16.55 -3.14 18.68
C LEU A 504 -17.78 -2.64 19.46
N GLU A 505 -18.68 -1.88 18.82
CA GLU A 505 -19.95 -1.42 19.40
C GLU A 505 -20.89 -2.59 19.70
N MET A 506 -20.85 -3.65 18.90
CA MET A 506 -21.60 -4.90 19.15
C MET A 506 -20.98 -5.78 20.27
N GLY A 507 -19.92 -5.31 20.93
CA GLY A 507 -19.23 -6.04 22.00
C GLY A 507 -18.12 -6.98 21.52
N GLY A 508 -17.76 -6.91 20.23
CA GLY A 508 -16.69 -7.74 19.67
C GLY A 508 -15.29 -7.25 20.04
N VAL A 509 -14.33 -8.17 19.97
CA VAL A 509 -12.89 -7.91 20.01
C VAL A 509 -12.32 -8.07 18.61
N PHE A 510 -11.45 -7.16 18.20
CA PHE A 510 -10.69 -7.30 16.96
C PHE A 510 -9.23 -7.61 17.29
N ALA A 511 -8.72 -8.72 16.78
CA ALA A 511 -7.36 -9.18 16.98
C ALA A 511 -6.62 -9.23 15.64
N VAL A 512 -5.39 -8.69 15.59
CA VAL A 512 -4.52 -8.74 14.40
C VAL A 512 -3.21 -9.40 14.78
N ALA A 513 -2.96 -10.60 14.25
CA ALA A 513 -1.71 -11.32 14.44
C ALA A 513 -0.71 -10.93 13.34
N ASN A 514 0.47 -10.47 13.74
CA ASN A 514 1.56 -10.10 12.82
C ASN A 514 2.38 -11.34 12.48
N LEU A 515 1.90 -12.12 11.50
CA LEU A 515 2.47 -13.41 11.16
C LEU A 515 3.79 -13.27 10.39
N ARG A 516 4.68 -14.27 10.51
CA ARG A 516 5.87 -14.41 9.65
C ARG A 516 5.44 -14.49 8.18
N GLY A 517 6.28 -13.97 7.27
CA GLY A 517 5.96 -13.74 5.87
C GLY A 517 5.62 -12.27 5.58
N GLY A 518 5.19 -11.51 6.59
CA GLY A 518 5.15 -10.04 6.57
C GLY A 518 6.54 -9.42 6.75
N GLY A 519 6.62 -8.09 6.79
CA GLY A 519 7.86 -7.30 6.89
C GLY A 519 8.11 -6.67 8.25
N GLU A 520 7.35 -7.03 9.30
CA GLU A 520 7.33 -6.34 10.59
C GLU A 520 8.68 -6.30 11.29
N TYR A 521 9.52 -7.34 11.06
CA TYR A 521 10.88 -7.44 11.57
C TYR A 521 11.91 -7.64 10.44
N GLY A 522 11.61 -7.10 9.24
CA GLY A 522 12.50 -7.12 8.07
C GLY A 522 12.63 -8.48 7.39
N ASP A 523 13.69 -8.63 6.58
CA ASP A 523 13.93 -9.82 5.74
C ASP A 523 13.88 -11.16 6.50
N PRO A 524 14.44 -11.31 7.71
CA PRO A 524 14.37 -12.59 8.44
C PRO A 524 12.93 -13.01 8.76
N TRP A 525 12.05 -12.04 9.09
CA TRP A 525 10.65 -12.29 9.39
C TRP A 525 9.88 -12.70 8.14
N HIS A 526 10.15 -12.00 7.04
CA HIS A 526 9.57 -12.32 5.73
C HIS A 526 9.99 -13.73 5.28
N LYS A 527 11.29 -14.00 5.24
CA LYS A 527 11.84 -15.28 4.76
C LYS A 527 11.41 -16.47 5.61
N ALA A 528 11.20 -16.28 6.91
CA ALA A 528 10.71 -17.33 7.81
C ALA A 528 9.25 -17.75 7.53
N GLY A 529 8.50 -16.99 6.72
CA GLY A 529 7.15 -17.35 6.26
C GLY A 529 7.09 -17.77 4.80
N THR A 530 8.22 -17.82 4.07
CA THR A 530 8.28 -18.23 2.67
C THR A 530 8.80 -19.65 2.54
N LYS A 531 8.10 -20.48 1.76
CA LYS A 531 8.45 -21.91 1.50
C LYS A 531 8.51 -22.75 2.80
N LEU A 532 8.87 -24.00 2.67
CA LEU A 532 9.10 -24.95 3.78
C LEU A 532 10.58 -24.99 4.14
#